data_5e13e263811c20141413291bf5a47d73
#
_entry.id   5e13e263811c20141413291bf5a47d73
#
_cell.length_a   1.000
_cell.length_b   1.000
_cell.length_c   1.000
_cell.angle_alpha   90.00
_cell.angle_beta   90.00
_cell.angle_gamma   90.00
#
_symmetry.space_group_name_H-M   'P 1'
#
loop_
_entity.id
_entity.type
_entity.pdbx_description
1 polymer ?
#
loop_
_entity_poly.entity_id
_entity_poly.type
_entity_poly.pdbx_seq_one_letter_code
_entity_poly.pdbx_strand_id
1 'polypeptide(L)'
;SLMLALFLGTAALPHILIRYYTVPNPASARKSTIVAIGSIGFFYILTLCMGLGAMVNAVMNPADSNMAAPLLARSFGELPFAIISAIAFATVLGTVSGLIVAASGAVAHDLFDRYFKVKMDDRQKVRAGKITAFAIGGIAIVLGIVFKGMNVSFLVGLAFAVAASANLP
;
A
#
# COMPACT_ATOMS: atom_id res chain seq x y z
N SER A 1 7.72 -19.67 -0.68
CA SER A 1 7.57 -18.72 -1.79
C SER A 1 6.89 -17.40 -1.40
N LEU A 2 5.79 -17.39 -0.62
CA LEU A 2 5.14 -16.14 -0.19
C LEU A 2 6.07 -15.24 0.65
N MET A 3 6.84 -15.80 1.55
CA MET A 3 7.82 -15.08 2.35
C MET A 3 8.88 -14.38 1.48
N LEU A 4 9.37 -15.07 0.45
CA LEU A 4 10.32 -14.49 -0.50
C LEU A 4 9.67 -13.35 -1.30
N ALA A 5 8.43 -13.53 -1.76
CA ALA A 5 7.69 -12.50 -2.48
C ALA A 5 7.49 -11.25 -1.62
N LEU A 6 7.11 -11.42 -0.35
CA LEU A 6 6.95 -10.30 0.59
C LEU A 6 8.27 -9.59 0.85
N PHE A 7 9.35 -10.34 1.09
CA PHE A 7 10.67 -9.77 1.37
C PHE A 7 11.26 -9.02 0.17
N LEU A 8 11.34 -9.69 -0.96
CA LEU A 8 11.92 -9.13 -2.18
C LEU A 8 11.00 -8.08 -2.82
N GLY A 9 9.68 -8.28 -2.77
CA GLY A 9 8.70 -7.33 -3.28
C GLY A 9 8.73 -6.01 -2.54
N THR A 10 8.83 -6.04 -1.21
CA THR A 10 8.96 -4.82 -0.40
C THR A 10 10.23 -4.06 -0.74
N ALA A 11 11.35 -4.75 -0.95
CA ALA A 11 12.62 -4.14 -1.34
C ALA A 11 12.60 -3.55 -2.76
N ALA A 12 11.74 -4.09 -3.63
CA ALA A 12 11.64 -3.71 -5.04
C ALA A 12 10.65 -2.58 -5.33
N LEU A 13 9.89 -2.11 -4.32
CA LEU A 13 8.85 -1.10 -4.53
C LEU A 13 9.43 0.31 -4.70
N PRO A 14 9.23 0.97 -5.85
CA PRO A 14 9.84 2.27 -6.15
C PRO A 14 9.44 3.36 -5.15
N HIS A 15 8.20 3.38 -4.69
CA HIS A 15 7.70 4.39 -3.75
C HIS A 15 8.33 4.28 -2.35
N ILE A 16 8.89 3.13 -1.98
CA ILE A 16 9.67 2.96 -0.77
C ILE A 16 11.09 3.47 -0.99
N LEU A 17 11.71 3.11 -2.13
CA LEU A 17 13.07 3.51 -2.47
C LEU A 17 13.22 5.01 -2.65
N ILE A 18 12.24 5.70 -3.25
CA ILE A 18 12.25 7.15 -3.44
C ILE A 18 12.45 7.89 -2.11
N ARG A 19 11.96 7.38 -0.99
CA ARG A 19 12.12 8.00 0.33
C ARG A 19 13.58 8.12 0.76
N TYR A 20 14.45 7.21 0.31
CA TYR A 20 15.89 7.29 0.61
C TYR A 20 16.59 8.43 -0.12
N TYR A 21 16.04 8.91 -1.24
CA TYR A 21 16.57 10.08 -1.94
C TYR A 21 16.14 11.42 -1.33
N THR A 22 15.18 11.41 -0.41
CA THR A 22 14.68 12.65 0.23
C THR A 22 15.42 12.99 1.54
N VAL A 23 16.30 12.11 2.02
CA VAL A 23 17.07 12.35 3.24
C VAL A 23 18.44 12.95 2.94
N PRO A 24 18.92 13.89 3.79
CA PRO A 24 20.12 14.68 3.48
C PRO A 24 21.43 13.87 3.52
N ASN A 25 21.47 12.75 4.22
CA ASN A 25 22.69 11.94 4.37
C ASN A 25 22.37 10.47 4.68
N PRO A 26 23.33 9.54 4.44
CA PRO A 26 23.16 8.11 4.70
C PRO A 26 22.88 7.75 6.17
N ALA A 27 23.42 8.53 7.12
CA ALA A 27 23.16 8.30 8.54
C ALA A 27 21.69 8.56 8.89
N SER A 28 21.09 9.62 8.35
CA SER A 28 19.66 9.90 8.49
C SER A 28 18.79 8.83 7.83
N ALA A 29 19.18 8.30 6.67
CA ALA A 29 18.50 7.20 6.02
C ALA A 29 18.48 5.96 6.92
N ARG A 30 19.62 5.58 7.47
CA ARG A 30 19.74 4.43 8.38
C ARG A 30 18.90 4.61 9.64
N LYS A 31 18.94 5.79 10.26
CA LYS A 31 18.17 6.09 11.47
C LYS A 31 16.66 6.02 11.20
N SER A 32 16.19 6.62 10.10
CA SER A 32 14.78 6.55 9.73
C SER A 32 14.32 5.13 9.44
N THR A 33 15.16 4.31 8.82
CA THR A 33 14.86 2.89 8.56
C THR A 33 14.72 2.11 9.87
N ILE A 34 15.60 2.30 10.84
CA ILE A 34 15.53 1.61 12.14
C ILE A 34 14.21 1.99 12.86
N VAL A 35 13.88 3.29 12.89
CA VAL A 35 12.64 3.77 13.50
C VAL A 35 11.42 3.20 12.77
N ALA A 36 11.45 3.17 11.43
CA ALA A 36 10.36 2.61 10.63
C ALA A 36 10.17 1.12 10.90
N ILE A 37 11.25 0.33 10.92
CA ILE A 37 11.19 -1.11 11.23
C ILE A 37 10.62 -1.35 12.62
N GLY A 38 11.08 -0.61 13.63
CA GLY A 38 10.57 -0.73 15.00
C GLY A 38 9.08 -0.39 15.10
N SER A 39 8.65 0.71 14.47
CA SER A 39 7.25 1.14 14.47
C SER A 39 6.34 0.15 13.72
N ILE A 40 6.77 -0.33 12.56
CA ILE A 40 6.03 -1.32 11.77
C ILE A 40 5.96 -2.64 12.52
N GLY A 41 7.07 -3.11 13.09
CA GLY A 41 7.12 -4.33 13.89
C GLY A 41 6.17 -4.28 15.09
N PHE A 42 6.16 -3.17 15.82
CA PHE A 42 5.22 -2.95 16.91
C PHE A 42 3.76 -2.99 16.44
N PHE A 43 3.46 -2.35 15.31
CA PHE A 43 2.13 -2.38 14.73
C PHE A 43 1.69 -3.80 14.31
N TYR A 44 2.60 -4.61 13.78
CA TYR A 44 2.30 -6.02 13.46
C TYR A 44 1.99 -6.86 14.69
N ILE A 45 2.64 -6.60 15.82
CA ILE A 45 2.29 -7.26 17.10
C ILE A 45 0.86 -6.87 17.52
N LEU A 46 0.49 -5.59 17.39
CA LEU A 46 -0.88 -5.15 17.70
C LEU A 46 -1.92 -5.81 16.78
N THR A 47 -1.64 -5.89 15.47
CA THR A 47 -2.57 -6.55 14.53
C THR A 47 -2.70 -8.05 14.80
N LEU A 48 -1.62 -8.72 15.23
CA LEU A 48 -1.66 -10.11 15.66
C LEU A 48 -2.58 -10.27 16.88
N CYS A 49 -2.43 -9.41 17.89
CA CYS A 49 -3.29 -9.41 19.07
C CYS A 49 -4.76 -9.16 18.72
N MET A 50 -5.03 -8.25 17.76
CA MET A 50 -6.39 -8.00 17.29
C MET A 50 -6.98 -9.22 16.57
N GLY A 51 -6.20 -9.89 15.72
CA GLY A 51 -6.63 -11.11 15.03
C GLY A 51 -6.94 -12.26 15.99
N LEU A 52 -6.05 -12.51 16.96
CA LEU A 52 -6.27 -13.50 18.00
C LEU A 52 -7.47 -13.14 18.88
N GLY A 53 -7.61 -11.85 19.24
CA GLY A 53 -8.76 -11.36 20.00
C GLY A 53 -10.10 -11.60 19.27
N ALA A 54 -10.15 -11.38 17.96
CA ALA A 54 -11.33 -11.66 17.15
C ALA A 54 -11.69 -13.16 17.12
N MET A 55 -10.68 -14.03 17.07
CA MET A 55 -10.87 -15.48 17.12
C MET A 55 -11.41 -15.93 18.50
N VAL A 56 -10.78 -15.48 19.59
CA VAL A 56 -11.16 -15.89 20.95
C VAL A 56 -12.57 -15.41 21.31
N ASN A 57 -12.95 -14.21 20.87
CA ASN A 57 -14.29 -13.67 21.10
C ASN A 57 -15.34 -14.20 20.11
N ALA A 58 -14.99 -15.12 19.20
CA ALA A 58 -15.86 -15.70 18.18
C ALA A 58 -16.62 -14.66 17.33
N VAL A 59 -16.04 -13.47 17.14
CA VAL A 59 -16.63 -12.40 16.33
C VAL A 59 -16.13 -12.42 14.89
N MET A 60 -15.18 -13.31 14.58
CA MET A 60 -14.63 -13.43 13.22
C MET A 60 -15.63 -14.13 12.30
N ASN A 61 -15.91 -13.51 11.16
CA ASN A 61 -16.65 -14.16 10.08
C ASN A 61 -15.67 -14.97 9.20
N PRO A 62 -15.77 -16.31 9.14
CA PRO A 62 -14.89 -17.13 8.31
C PRO A 62 -15.00 -16.80 6.80
N ALA A 63 -16.17 -16.31 6.35
CA ALA A 63 -16.39 -15.94 4.97
C ALA A 63 -15.74 -14.59 4.59
N ASP A 64 -15.47 -13.72 5.57
CA ASP A 64 -14.81 -12.43 5.35
C ASP A 64 -13.85 -12.10 6.49
N SER A 65 -12.66 -12.66 6.42
CA SER A 65 -11.58 -12.43 7.39
C SER A 65 -11.04 -10.99 7.39
N ASN A 66 -11.34 -10.19 6.34
CA ASN A 66 -10.93 -8.80 6.28
C ASN A 66 -11.65 -7.92 7.31
N MET A 67 -12.81 -8.37 7.79
CA MET A 67 -13.63 -7.67 8.79
C MET A 67 -13.25 -8.00 10.24
N ALA A 68 -12.23 -8.81 10.50
CA ALA A 68 -11.87 -9.27 11.85
C ALA A 68 -11.62 -8.10 12.83
N ALA A 69 -10.83 -7.12 12.46
CA ALA A 69 -10.52 -5.97 13.32
C ALA A 69 -11.72 -5.04 13.55
N PRO A 70 -12.51 -4.64 12.54
CA PRO A 70 -13.74 -3.89 12.75
C PRO A 70 -14.76 -4.63 13.61
N LEU A 71 -14.97 -5.94 13.40
CA LEU A 71 -15.92 -6.74 14.18
C LEU A 71 -15.48 -6.90 15.64
N LEU A 72 -14.18 -7.08 15.89
CA LEU A 72 -13.64 -7.06 17.24
C LEU A 72 -13.88 -5.70 17.91
N ALA A 73 -13.62 -4.60 17.22
CA ALA A 73 -13.88 -3.27 17.75
C ALA A 73 -15.37 -3.06 18.09
N ARG A 74 -16.27 -3.60 17.25
CA ARG A 74 -17.72 -3.54 17.48
C ARG A 74 -18.17 -4.30 18.72
N SER A 75 -17.49 -5.38 19.09
CA SER A 75 -17.80 -6.10 20.33
C SER A 75 -17.56 -5.28 21.61
N PHE A 76 -16.73 -4.23 21.53
CA PHE A 76 -16.49 -3.27 22.61
C PHE A 76 -17.41 -2.03 22.54
N GLY A 77 -18.23 -1.90 21.50
CA GLY A 77 -19.19 -0.83 21.33
C GLY A 77 -19.07 -0.09 20.00
N GLU A 78 -20.03 0.79 19.72
CA GLU A 78 -20.10 1.53 18.45
C GLU A 78 -18.98 2.57 18.31
N LEU A 79 -18.52 3.18 19.40
CA LEU A 79 -17.46 4.20 19.35
C LEU A 79 -16.11 3.59 18.96
N PRO A 80 -15.60 2.49 19.56
CA PRO A 80 -14.40 1.81 19.08
C PRO A 80 -14.53 1.34 17.63
N PHE A 81 -15.68 0.84 17.23
CA PHE A 81 -15.95 0.44 15.83
C PHE A 81 -15.80 1.62 14.86
N ALA A 82 -16.38 2.78 15.19
CA ALA A 82 -16.28 3.97 14.36
C ALA A 82 -14.83 4.47 14.24
N ILE A 83 -14.08 4.48 15.35
CA ILE A 83 -12.67 4.91 15.38
C ILE A 83 -11.81 3.99 14.51
N ILE A 84 -11.90 2.67 14.69
CA ILE A 84 -11.09 1.70 13.93
C ILE A 84 -11.44 1.76 12.44
N SER A 85 -12.72 1.86 12.11
CA SER A 85 -13.18 1.99 10.72
C SER A 85 -12.65 3.28 10.06
N ALA A 86 -12.69 4.41 10.79
CA ALA A 86 -12.17 5.68 10.29
C ALA A 86 -10.65 5.64 10.09
N ILE A 87 -9.88 5.04 11.02
CA ILE A 87 -8.43 4.87 10.90
C ILE A 87 -8.10 3.97 9.70
N ALA A 88 -8.79 2.85 9.54
CA ALA A 88 -8.59 1.95 8.41
C ALA A 88 -8.84 2.67 7.09
N PHE A 89 -9.95 3.40 6.96
CA PHE A 89 -10.29 4.16 5.77
C PHE A 89 -9.26 5.26 5.46
N ALA A 90 -8.85 6.03 6.46
CA ALA A 90 -7.84 7.08 6.30
C ALA A 90 -6.48 6.51 5.84
N THR A 91 -6.08 5.36 6.39
CA THR A 91 -4.84 4.66 6.01
C THR A 91 -4.88 4.20 4.55
N VAL A 92 -6.00 3.61 4.12
CA VAL A 92 -6.20 3.19 2.72
C VAL A 92 -6.13 4.39 1.78
N LEU A 93 -6.83 5.49 2.09
CA LEU A 93 -6.79 6.70 1.26
C LEU A 93 -5.38 7.27 1.12
N GLY A 94 -4.63 7.35 2.21
CA GLY A 94 -3.24 7.82 2.20
C GLY A 94 -2.34 6.95 1.32
N THR A 95 -2.45 5.63 1.44
CA THR A 95 -1.66 4.67 0.67
C THR A 95 -2.03 4.72 -0.82
N VAL A 96 -3.31 4.66 -1.16
CA VAL A 96 -3.79 4.70 -2.55
C VAL A 96 -3.37 6.00 -3.23
N SER A 97 -3.53 7.14 -2.57
CA SER A 97 -3.09 8.44 -3.10
C SER A 97 -1.60 8.46 -3.40
N GLY A 98 -0.76 7.94 -2.48
CA GLY A 98 0.68 7.84 -2.67
C GLY A 98 1.07 6.95 -3.86
N LEU A 99 0.41 5.81 -4.02
CA LEU A 99 0.65 4.89 -5.13
C LEU A 99 0.23 5.47 -6.48
N ILE A 100 -0.92 6.16 -6.55
CA ILE A 100 -1.39 6.82 -7.77
C ILE A 100 -0.41 7.93 -8.18
N VAL A 101 0.06 8.75 -7.22
CA VAL A 101 1.04 9.81 -7.49
C VAL A 101 2.36 9.21 -7.99
N ALA A 102 2.87 8.16 -7.35
CA ALA A 102 4.10 7.49 -7.79
C ALA A 102 3.97 6.91 -9.21
N ALA A 103 2.87 6.21 -9.48
CA ALA A 103 2.62 5.62 -10.79
C ALA A 103 2.41 6.69 -11.88
N SER A 104 1.69 7.77 -11.58
CA SER A 104 1.50 8.87 -12.54
C SER A 104 2.80 9.61 -12.84
N GLY A 105 3.67 9.76 -11.84
CA GLY A 105 5.02 10.31 -12.01
C GLY A 105 5.88 9.44 -12.91
N ALA A 106 5.90 8.13 -12.69
CA ALA A 106 6.64 7.19 -13.53
C ALA A 106 6.18 7.23 -14.99
N VAL A 107 4.87 7.24 -15.25
CA VAL A 107 4.35 7.35 -16.61
C VAL A 107 4.73 8.69 -17.25
N ALA A 108 4.56 9.81 -16.55
CA ALA A 108 4.84 11.12 -17.09
C ALA A 108 6.33 11.34 -17.36
N HIS A 109 7.21 10.90 -16.46
CA HIS A 109 8.66 11.08 -16.60
C HIS A 109 9.34 9.97 -17.37
N ASP A 110 9.07 8.71 -17.02
CA ASP A 110 9.86 7.62 -17.57
C ASP A 110 9.33 7.19 -18.94
N LEU A 111 8.00 7.11 -19.08
CA LEU A 111 7.40 6.67 -20.34
C LEU A 111 7.40 7.79 -21.38
N PHE A 112 6.88 8.97 -21.06
CA PHE A 112 6.76 10.05 -22.05
C PHE A 112 8.09 10.78 -22.29
N ASP A 113 8.82 11.17 -21.27
CA ASP A 113 10.02 11.98 -21.41
C ASP A 113 11.24 11.13 -21.86
N ARG A 114 11.43 9.96 -21.24
CA ARG A 114 12.60 9.10 -21.45
C ARG A 114 12.43 8.11 -22.60
N TYR A 115 11.32 7.37 -22.64
CA TYR A 115 11.10 6.32 -23.62
C TYR A 115 10.60 6.88 -24.95
N PHE A 116 9.53 7.67 -24.95
CA PHE A 116 8.98 8.28 -26.16
C PHE A 116 9.72 9.55 -26.58
N LYS A 117 10.65 10.07 -25.76
CA LYS A 117 11.43 11.29 -26.03
C LYS A 117 10.56 12.49 -26.42
N VAL A 118 9.35 12.58 -25.90
CA VAL A 118 8.44 13.69 -26.12
C VAL A 118 8.89 14.84 -25.23
N LYS A 119 9.41 15.90 -25.82
CA LYS A 119 9.76 17.14 -25.08
C LYS A 119 8.48 17.82 -24.63
N MET A 120 8.10 17.58 -23.38
CA MET A 120 6.94 18.22 -22.76
C MET A 120 7.36 19.40 -21.88
N ASP A 121 6.62 20.49 -21.99
CA ASP A 121 6.69 21.60 -21.04
C ASP A 121 6.13 21.18 -19.67
N ASP A 122 6.53 21.87 -18.60
CA ASP A 122 6.14 21.54 -17.23
C ASP A 122 4.62 21.46 -17.07
N ARG A 123 3.86 22.33 -17.74
CA ARG A 123 2.39 22.29 -17.74
C ARG A 123 1.84 21.01 -18.40
N GLN A 124 2.49 20.55 -19.47
CA GLN A 124 2.11 19.33 -20.18
C GLN A 124 2.43 18.11 -19.34
N LYS A 125 3.57 18.07 -18.61
CA LYS A 125 3.93 17.00 -17.67
C LYS A 125 2.92 16.88 -16.54
N VAL A 126 2.51 18.00 -15.95
CA VAL A 126 1.47 18.01 -14.91
C VAL A 126 0.12 17.52 -15.46
N ARG A 127 -0.25 17.92 -16.67
CA ARG A 127 -1.49 17.47 -17.30
C ARG A 127 -1.45 15.97 -17.61
N ALA A 128 -0.35 15.48 -18.17
CA ALA A 128 -0.13 14.06 -18.42
C ALA A 128 -0.22 13.25 -17.11
N GLY A 129 0.44 13.72 -16.03
CA GLY A 129 0.36 13.09 -14.73
C GLY A 129 -1.08 13.02 -14.19
N LYS A 130 -1.88 14.08 -14.31
CA LYS A 130 -3.29 14.08 -13.91
C LYS A 130 -4.12 13.08 -14.71
N ILE A 131 -3.98 13.06 -16.04
CA ILE A 131 -4.71 12.11 -16.89
C ILE A 131 -4.33 10.68 -16.53
N THR A 132 -3.04 10.41 -16.34
CA THR A 132 -2.55 9.09 -15.92
C THR A 132 -3.10 8.70 -14.55
N ALA A 133 -3.16 9.64 -13.59
CA ALA A 133 -3.73 9.39 -12.27
C ALA A 133 -5.21 8.97 -12.35
N PHE A 134 -6.00 9.63 -13.18
CA PHE A 134 -7.39 9.24 -13.42
C PHE A 134 -7.51 7.87 -14.09
N ALA A 135 -6.68 7.58 -15.09
CA ALA A 135 -6.67 6.29 -15.76
C ALA A 135 -6.30 5.14 -14.79
N ILE A 136 -5.25 5.31 -14.00
CA ILE A 136 -4.82 4.34 -12.99
C ILE A 136 -5.88 4.16 -11.91
N GLY A 137 -6.50 5.26 -11.45
CA GLY A 137 -7.61 5.21 -10.49
C GLY A 137 -8.80 4.44 -11.04
N GLY A 138 -9.17 4.65 -12.31
CA GLY A 138 -10.21 3.88 -12.99
C GLY A 138 -9.89 2.38 -13.08
N ILE A 139 -8.67 2.02 -13.46
CA ILE A 139 -8.21 0.62 -13.47
C ILE A 139 -8.26 0.02 -12.07
N ALA A 140 -7.82 0.75 -11.05
CA ALA A 140 -7.86 0.29 -9.66
C ALA A 140 -9.28 0.01 -9.18
N ILE A 141 -10.26 0.84 -9.56
CA ILE A 141 -11.69 0.61 -9.24
C ILE A 141 -12.19 -0.67 -9.90
N VAL A 142 -11.91 -0.86 -11.19
CA VAL A 142 -12.31 -2.07 -11.92
C VAL A 142 -11.70 -3.32 -11.28
N LEU A 143 -10.40 -3.30 -10.99
CA LEU A 143 -9.72 -4.41 -10.32
C LEU A 143 -10.29 -4.66 -8.91
N GLY A 144 -10.60 -3.60 -8.16
CA GLY A 144 -11.24 -3.72 -6.86
C GLY A 144 -12.61 -4.41 -6.91
N ILE A 145 -13.38 -4.16 -7.96
CA ILE A 145 -14.66 -4.84 -8.19
C ILE A 145 -14.45 -6.32 -8.56
N VAL A 146 -13.49 -6.59 -9.47
CA VAL A 146 -13.19 -7.96 -9.94
C VAL A 146 -12.68 -8.83 -8.79
N PHE A 147 -11.83 -8.30 -7.94
CA PHE A 147 -11.23 -9.01 -6.80
C PHE A 147 -12.04 -8.88 -5.50
N LYS A 148 -13.27 -8.36 -5.58
CA LYS A 148 -14.16 -8.26 -4.42
C LYS A 148 -14.38 -9.63 -3.78
N GLY A 149 -14.18 -9.70 -2.47
CA GLY A 149 -14.33 -10.94 -1.69
C GLY A 149 -13.04 -11.77 -1.57
N MET A 150 -11.95 -11.41 -2.25
CA MET A 150 -10.66 -12.05 -2.02
C MET A 150 -10.01 -11.53 -0.73
N ASN A 151 -9.22 -12.41 -0.10
CA ASN A 151 -8.47 -12.02 1.09
C ASN A 151 -7.40 -10.97 0.73
N VAL A 152 -7.38 -9.85 1.45
CA VAL A 152 -6.46 -8.73 1.19
C VAL A 152 -5.00 -9.15 1.30
N SER A 153 -4.66 -10.03 2.26
CA SER A 153 -3.28 -10.51 2.43
C SER A 153 -2.79 -11.30 1.21
N PHE A 154 -3.69 -12.06 0.56
CA PHE A 154 -3.38 -12.75 -0.68
C PHE A 154 -3.11 -11.76 -1.83
N LEU A 155 -3.96 -10.74 -1.97
CA LEU A 155 -3.79 -9.71 -3.00
C LEU A 155 -2.49 -8.91 -2.81
N VAL A 156 -2.13 -8.60 -1.56
CA VAL A 156 -0.85 -7.94 -1.23
C VAL A 156 0.33 -8.85 -1.59
N GLY A 157 0.25 -10.14 -1.25
CA GLY A 157 1.28 -11.12 -1.61
C GLY A 157 1.46 -11.25 -3.12
N LEU A 158 0.36 -11.24 -3.87
CA LEU A 158 0.38 -11.25 -5.34
C LEU A 158 1.03 -9.98 -5.91
N ALA A 159 0.65 -8.82 -5.40
CA ALA A 159 1.23 -7.54 -5.82
C ALA A 159 2.75 -7.49 -5.57
N PHE A 160 3.21 -7.98 -4.43
CA PHE A 160 4.63 -8.06 -4.11
C PHE A 160 5.38 -9.10 -4.97
N ALA A 161 4.74 -10.22 -5.32
CA ALA A 161 5.31 -11.19 -6.25
C ALA A 161 5.52 -10.58 -7.64
N VAL A 162 4.54 -9.83 -8.14
CA VAL A 162 4.64 -9.09 -9.40
C VAL A 162 5.74 -8.04 -9.33
N ALA A 163 5.79 -7.24 -8.25
CA ALA A 163 6.82 -6.22 -8.07
C ALA A 163 8.23 -6.84 -8.01
N ALA A 164 8.40 -7.95 -7.29
CA ALA A 164 9.66 -8.67 -7.24
C ALA A 164 10.09 -9.20 -8.61
N SER A 165 9.17 -9.82 -9.35
CA SER A 165 9.48 -10.37 -10.68
C SER A 165 9.80 -9.30 -11.73
N ALA A 166 9.23 -8.10 -11.59
CA ALA A 166 9.45 -7.00 -12.53
C ALA A 166 10.72 -6.18 -12.24
N ASN A 167 11.09 -6.04 -10.97
CA ASN A 167 12.14 -5.10 -10.54
C ASN A 167 13.42 -5.77 -10.05
N LEU A 168 13.41 -7.08 -9.81
CA LEU A 168 14.62 -7.83 -9.48
C LEU A 168 15.17 -8.50 -10.73
N PRO A 169 16.50 -8.40 -10.97
CA PRO A 169 17.15 -9.06 -12.09
C PRO A 169 17.15 -10.57 -11.95
#